data_961bbb6d29768ff2a354bb9916204444
#
_entry.id   961bbb6d29768ff2a354bb9916204444
#
_cell.length_a   1.000
_cell.length_b   1.000
_cell.length_c   1.000
_cell.angle_alpha   90.00
_cell.angle_beta   90.00
_cell.angle_gamma   90.00
#
_symmetry.space_group_name_H-M   'P 1'
#
loop_
_entity.id
_entity.type
_entity.pdbx_description
1 polymer ?
#
loop_
_entity_poly.entity_id
_entity_poly.type
_entity_poly.pdbx_seq_one_letter_code
_entity_poly.pdbx_strand_id
1 'polypeptide(L)'
;MFLEVTQLGVHYAGSAHAAVDGVSFSLAAGEIGVLIGPSGCGKTTLLRAVAGLERAHAGTIRLAKELVSSPRLHVPAESRKIGMVFQDYALFPHLNIASNVAFGLTHLNAATRSQRVDEVLELVGMGHAHKRFPHELSGGQQQRVALARALAPGPRLLLLDEPFSNLDVDLRERLAHEVRGILKAAGATALFVTHDQLEAFAIGDRIGVMHEGHLHQWDDAYALYHRPATRFVADFIGHGVFVPATLTHQGSGVVARTPLGDLVGQDECPLPSSYPQGECDVLLRADDIVHDDTSPVKAKIVRKAFRGSEFLYTMQLASGEALLAHVPSHHNHAVGEWVGIRAEVDHVVTFVREA
;
A
#
# COMPACT_ATOMS: atom_id res chain seq x y z
N MET A 1 -3.42 2.30 20.78
CA MET A 1 -3.49 2.73 19.37
C MET A 1 -3.64 4.25 19.33
N PHE A 2 -3.15 4.90 18.25
CA PHE A 2 -3.24 6.35 18.08
C PHE A 2 -4.41 6.75 17.17
N LEU A 3 -4.54 6.12 16.00
CA LEU A 3 -5.73 6.16 15.16
C LEU A 3 -6.42 4.81 15.25
N GLU A 4 -7.72 4.80 15.52
CA GLU A 4 -8.56 3.61 15.52
C GLU A 4 -9.80 3.87 14.66
N VAL A 5 -10.00 3.07 13.66
CA VAL A 5 -11.20 3.03 12.81
C VAL A 5 -11.88 1.69 13.06
N THR A 6 -13.16 1.70 13.44
CA THR A 6 -13.88 0.48 13.79
C THR A 6 -15.21 0.45 13.07
N GLN A 7 -15.41 -0.56 12.21
CA GLN A 7 -16.65 -0.83 11.46
C GLN A 7 -17.19 0.42 10.75
N LEU A 8 -16.29 1.23 10.17
CA LEU A 8 -16.65 2.48 9.54
C LEU A 8 -17.46 2.24 8.27
N GLY A 9 -18.61 2.90 8.19
CA GLY A 9 -19.45 2.97 7.00
C GLY A 9 -19.68 4.41 6.56
N VAL A 10 -19.51 4.68 5.25
CA VAL A 10 -19.77 5.99 4.63
C VAL A 10 -20.61 5.79 3.37
N HIS A 11 -21.73 6.50 3.29
CA HIS A 11 -22.65 6.47 2.16
C HIS A 11 -22.81 7.87 1.58
N TYR A 12 -22.90 7.95 0.25
CA TYR A 12 -23.31 9.19 -0.43
C TYR A 12 -24.79 9.14 -0.79
N ALA A 13 -25.45 10.28 -0.67
CA ALA A 13 -26.86 10.39 -1.05
C ALA A 13 -27.04 10.02 -2.55
N GLY A 14 -27.96 9.11 -2.84
CA GLY A 14 -28.23 8.63 -4.20
C GLY A 14 -27.34 7.49 -4.69
N SER A 15 -26.33 7.05 -3.90
CA SER A 15 -25.56 5.86 -4.21
C SER A 15 -26.27 4.59 -3.75
N ALA A 16 -26.29 3.55 -4.60
CA ALA A 16 -26.84 2.23 -4.25
C ALA A 16 -25.91 1.46 -3.29
N HIS A 17 -24.62 1.77 -3.28
CA HIS A 17 -23.60 1.08 -2.48
C HIS A 17 -22.87 2.06 -1.57
N ALA A 18 -22.40 1.53 -0.43
CA ALA A 18 -21.53 2.27 0.47
C ALA A 18 -20.20 2.56 -0.22
N ALA A 19 -19.70 3.78 -0.07
CA ALA A 19 -18.33 4.10 -0.52
C ALA A 19 -17.27 3.51 0.41
N VAL A 20 -17.62 3.31 1.70
CA VAL A 20 -16.83 2.60 2.71
C VAL A 20 -17.80 1.74 3.50
N ASP A 21 -17.50 0.46 3.67
CA ASP A 21 -18.38 -0.50 4.33
C ASP A 21 -17.61 -1.39 5.32
N GLY A 22 -17.92 -1.26 6.61
CA GLY A 22 -17.40 -2.08 7.69
C GLY A 22 -15.88 -2.02 7.90
N VAL A 23 -15.21 -0.96 7.45
CA VAL A 23 -13.74 -0.85 7.50
C VAL A 23 -13.24 -0.71 8.92
N SER A 24 -12.24 -1.55 9.29
CA SER A 24 -11.60 -1.54 10.60
C SER A 24 -10.08 -1.64 10.47
N PHE A 25 -9.33 -0.71 11.07
CA PHE A 25 -7.87 -0.76 11.17
C PHE A 25 -7.39 0.17 12.29
N SER A 26 -6.10 0.06 12.61
CA SER A 26 -5.48 0.93 13.61
C SER A 26 -4.03 1.26 13.27
N LEU A 27 -3.55 2.41 13.78
CA LEU A 27 -2.16 2.84 13.72
C LEU A 27 -1.67 3.19 15.12
N ALA A 28 -0.43 2.86 15.42
CA ALA A 28 0.27 3.36 16.59
C ALA A 28 0.83 4.78 16.34
N ALA A 29 1.26 5.45 17.39
CA ALA A 29 1.92 6.75 17.27
C ALA A 29 3.27 6.59 16.52
N GLY A 30 3.53 7.49 15.56
CA GLY A 30 4.73 7.46 14.71
C GLY A 30 4.72 6.39 13.60
N GLU A 31 3.65 5.60 13.47
CA GLU A 31 3.46 4.71 12.33
C GLU A 31 2.92 5.45 11.10
N ILE A 32 3.30 4.95 9.94
CA ILE A 32 2.81 5.37 8.64
C ILE A 32 1.94 4.26 8.08
N GLY A 33 0.64 4.53 7.94
CA GLY A 33 -0.30 3.65 7.26
C GLY A 33 -0.49 4.08 5.80
N VAL A 34 -0.69 3.12 4.91
CA VAL A 34 -0.98 3.37 3.50
C VAL A 34 -2.21 2.59 3.08
N LEU A 35 -3.14 3.23 2.40
CA LEU A 35 -4.30 2.59 1.78
C LEU A 35 -4.07 2.50 0.28
N ILE A 36 -4.12 1.28 -0.26
CA ILE A 36 -4.00 0.99 -1.69
C ILE A 36 -5.22 0.24 -2.20
N GLY A 37 -5.41 0.26 -3.50
CA GLY A 37 -6.52 -0.42 -4.17
C GLY A 37 -6.91 0.25 -5.48
N PRO A 38 -7.79 -0.35 -6.28
CA PRO A 38 -8.28 0.21 -7.55
C PRO A 38 -8.91 1.60 -7.38
N SER A 39 -8.98 2.35 -8.48
CA SER A 39 -9.69 3.63 -8.48
C SER A 39 -11.16 3.43 -8.11
N GLY A 40 -11.71 4.32 -7.28
CA GLY A 40 -13.11 4.25 -6.85
C GLY A 40 -13.42 3.26 -5.71
N CYS A 41 -12.45 2.53 -5.15
CA CYS A 41 -12.70 1.58 -4.07
C CYS A 41 -12.93 2.20 -2.67
N GLY A 42 -12.98 3.54 -2.54
CA GLY A 42 -13.34 4.21 -1.29
C GLY A 42 -12.19 4.81 -0.47
N LYS A 43 -10.91 4.71 -0.90
CA LYS A 43 -9.72 5.20 -0.17
C LYS A 43 -9.81 6.68 0.21
N THR A 44 -10.05 7.55 -0.77
CA THR A 44 -10.18 9.01 -0.53
C THR A 44 -11.39 9.33 0.36
N THR A 45 -12.49 8.59 0.22
CA THR A 45 -13.66 8.73 1.09
C THR A 45 -13.32 8.37 2.55
N LEU A 46 -12.60 7.28 2.76
CA LEU A 46 -12.10 6.88 4.07
C LEU A 46 -11.16 7.95 4.65
N LEU A 47 -10.19 8.43 3.85
CA LEU A 47 -9.29 9.50 4.26
C LEU A 47 -10.06 10.76 4.68
N ARG A 48 -11.06 11.19 3.88
CA ARG A 48 -11.91 12.35 4.17
C ARG A 48 -12.76 12.16 5.43
N ALA A 49 -13.24 10.95 5.69
CA ALA A 49 -13.95 10.63 6.93
C ALA A 49 -13.02 10.76 8.16
N VAL A 50 -11.77 10.29 8.05
CA VAL A 50 -10.75 10.50 9.10
C VAL A 50 -10.42 11.98 9.27
N ALA A 51 -10.35 12.75 8.18
CA ALA A 51 -10.14 14.20 8.22
C ALA A 51 -11.29 14.97 8.88
N GLY A 52 -12.51 14.42 8.89
CA GLY A 52 -13.73 15.12 9.34
C GLY A 52 -14.43 15.91 8.25
N LEU A 53 -14.11 15.63 7.00
CA LEU A 53 -14.75 16.20 5.81
C LEU A 53 -16.00 15.40 5.39
N GLU A 54 -16.06 14.11 5.77
CA GLU A 54 -17.19 13.22 5.53
C GLU A 54 -17.73 12.67 6.85
N ARG A 55 -19.04 12.41 6.90
CA ARG A 55 -19.70 11.86 8.09
C ARG A 55 -19.68 10.33 8.09
N ALA A 56 -19.42 9.74 9.26
CA ALA A 56 -19.64 8.32 9.47
C ALA A 56 -21.13 8.03 9.59
N HIS A 57 -21.63 7.10 8.79
CA HIS A 57 -23.01 6.56 8.88
C HIS A 57 -23.08 5.35 9.81
N ALA A 58 -21.95 4.61 9.90
CA ALA A 58 -21.77 3.49 10.82
C ALA A 58 -20.35 3.51 11.39
N GLY A 59 -20.15 2.78 12.48
CA GLY A 59 -18.84 2.64 13.12
C GLY A 59 -18.34 3.87 13.84
N THR A 60 -17.03 3.88 14.14
CA THR A 60 -16.41 4.96 14.92
C THR A 60 -14.98 5.25 14.43
N ILE A 61 -14.55 6.51 14.61
CA ILE A 61 -13.17 6.93 14.46
C ILE A 61 -12.70 7.55 15.78
N ARG A 62 -11.56 7.06 16.30
CA ARG A 62 -10.87 7.62 17.46
C ARG A 62 -9.49 8.12 17.06
N LEU A 63 -9.12 9.29 17.57
CA LEU A 63 -7.80 9.90 17.39
C LEU A 63 -7.20 10.20 18.77
N ALA A 64 -6.02 9.63 19.07
CA ALA A 64 -5.38 9.72 20.37
C ALA A 64 -6.35 9.38 21.54
N LYS A 65 -7.13 8.29 21.38
CA LYS A 65 -8.19 7.81 22.30
C LYS A 65 -9.47 8.65 22.34
N GLU A 66 -9.50 9.83 21.74
CA GLU A 66 -10.69 10.69 21.67
C GLU A 66 -11.62 10.23 20.53
N LEU A 67 -12.92 10.06 20.80
CA LEU A 67 -13.92 9.78 19.78
C LEU A 67 -14.15 11.04 18.95
N VAL A 68 -13.83 10.99 17.65
CA VAL A 68 -13.96 12.14 16.74
C VAL A 68 -15.07 11.96 15.69
N SER A 69 -15.51 10.71 15.45
CA SER A 69 -16.61 10.44 14.52
C SER A 69 -17.40 9.21 14.93
N SER A 70 -18.72 9.29 14.82
CA SER A 70 -19.68 8.19 14.92
C SER A 70 -20.99 8.65 14.25
N PRO A 71 -22.03 7.80 14.10
CA PRO A 71 -23.33 8.23 13.57
C PRO A 71 -23.98 9.38 14.36
N ARG A 72 -23.62 9.53 15.65
CA ARG A 72 -24.19 10.56 16.55
C ARG A 72 -23.24 11.71 16.85
N LEU A 73 -21.96 11.57 16.55
CA LEU A 73 -20.92 12.57 16.83
C LEU A 73 -20.10 12.84 15.59
N HIS A 74 -19.94 14.10 15.24
CA HIS A 74 -19.05 14.53 14.16
C HIS A 74 -18.26 15.76 14.60
N VAL A 75 -16.98 15.53 14.92
CA VAL A 75 -16.04 16.63 15.16
C VAL A 75 -15.59 17.16 13.78
N PRO A 76 -15.77 18.44 13.48
CA PRO A 76 -15.40 18.99 12.17
C PRO A 76 -13.87 19.05 12.00
N ALA A 77 -13.40 19.09 10.76
CA ALA A 77 -11.99 18.95 10.38
C ALA A 77 -11.06 19.94 11.12
N GLU A 78 -11.46 21.20 11.22
CA GLU A 78 -10.70 22.28 11.88
C GLU A 78 -10.46 22.03 13.37
N SER A 79 -11.29 21.20 14.01
CA SER A 79 -11.18 20.86 15.44
C SER A 79 -10.39 19.57 15.69
N ARG A 80 -10.06 18.78 14.65
CA ARG A 80 -9.35 17.50 14.81
C ARG A 80 -7.83 17.65 14.95
N LYS A 81 -7.27 18.83 14.64
CA LYS A 81 -5.82 19.10 14.62
C LYS A 81 -5.08 18.12 13.70
N ILE A 82 -5.60 17.92 12.52
CA ILE A 82 -5.05 17.07 11.46
C ILE A 82 -4.42 17.96 10.38
N GLY A 83 -3.24 17.58 9.88
CA GLY A 83 -2.65 18.16 8.68
C GLY A 83 -3.09 17.36 7.46
N MET A 84 -3.28 18.03 6.32
CA MET A 84 -3.65 17.36 5.07
C MET A 84 -2.81 17.88 3.91
N VAL A 85 -2.30 16.96 3.10
CA VAL A 85 -1.65 17.21 1.81
C VAL A 85 -2.58 16.65 0.74
N PHE A 86 -3.02 17.53 -0.17
CA PHE A 86 -3.90 17.19 -1.28
C PHE A 86 -3.10 16.77 -2.51
N GLN A 87 -3.75 16.10 -3.44
CA GLN A 87 -3.17 15.60 -4.69
C GLN A 87 -2.55 16.71 -5.56
N ASP A 88 -3.13 17.90 -5.58
CA ASP A 88 -2.66 19.08 -6.31
C ASP A 88 -1.77 20.00 -5.46
N TYR A 89 -1.32 19.49 -4.27
CA TYR A 89 -0.56 20.22 -3.25
C TYR A 89 -1.29 21.41 -2.64
N ALA A 90 -2.27 21.99 -3.30
CA ALA A 90 -3.09 23.15 -2.90
C ALA A 90 -2.27 24.31 -2.32
N LEU A 91 -1.09 24.58 -2.86
CA LEU A 91 -0.27 25.73 -2.45
C LEU A 91 -0.93 27.03 -2.92
N PHE A 92 -0.86 28.06 -2.08
CA PHE A 92 -1.36 29.39 -2.42
C PHE A 92 -0.43 30.06 -3.42
N PRO A 93 -0.84 30.24 -4.71
CA PRO A 93 0.08 30.69 -5.76
C PRO A 93 0.52 32.15 -5.61
N HIS A 94 -0.23 32.94 -4.89
CA HIS A 94 0.06 34.35 -4.61
C HIS A 94 0.90 34.59 -3.35
N LEU A 95 1.21 33.53 -2.59
CA LEU A 95 2.07 33.58 -1.41
C LEU A 95 3.44 32.96 -1.73
N ASN A 96 4.51 33.54 -1.20
CA ASN A 96 5.82 32.89 -1.22
C ASN A 96 5.84 31.65 -0.31
N ILE A 97 6.91 30.88 -0.38
CA ILE A 97 7.02 29.59 0.32
C ILE A 97 6.96 29.77 1.85
N ALA A 98 7.68 30.75 2.40
CA ALA A 98 7.61 31.04 3.84
C ALA A 98 6.19 31.40 4.29
N SER A 99 5.45 32.20 3.50
CA SER A 99 4.08 32.57 3.79
C SER A 99 3.09 31.41 3.63
N ASN A 100 3.32 30.52 2.66
CA ASN A 100 2.56 29.25 2.54
C ASN A 100 2.69 28.41 3.81
N VAL A 101 3.91 28.20 4.30
CA VAL A 101 4.17 27.39 5.51
C VAL A 101 3.64 28.08 6.76
N ALA A 102 3.77 29.44 6.84
CA ALA A 102 3.28 30.23 7.96
C ALA A 102 1.74 30.32 8.05
N PHE A 103 1.01 29.93 7.02
CA PHE A 103 -0.44 30.13 6.90
C PHE A 103 -1.24 29.56 8.09
N GLY A 104 -0.88 28.34 8.55
CA GLY A 104 -1.52 27.69 9.70
C GLY A 104 -1.02 28.17 11.08
N LEU A 105 -0.08 29.11 11.14
CA LEU A 105 0.60 29.55 12.37
C LEU A 105 0.11 30.91 12.88
N THR A 106 -1.13 31.28 12.58
CA THR A 106 -1.69 32.61 12.90
C THR A 106 -1.79 32.89 14.41
N HIS A 107 -1.82 31.83 15.22
CA HIS A 107 -1.90 31.91 16.68
C HIS A 107 -0.53 32.20 17.35
N LEU A 108 0.57 32.09 16.60
CA LEU A 108 1.93 32.36 17.10
C LEU A 108 2.34 33.83 16.90
N ASN A 109 3.15 34.36 17.80
CA ASN A 109 3.80 35.63 17.60
C ASN A 109 4.80 35.57 16.43
N ALA A 110 5.21 36.74 15.89
CA ALA A 110 6.03 36.83 14.69
C ALA A 110 7.38 36.11 14.80
N ALA A 111 8.06 36.20 15.95
CA ALA A 111 9.37 35.58 16.15
C ALA A 111 9.26 34.05 16.17
N THR A 112 8.35 33.49 16.99
CA THR A 112 8.12 32.04 17.10
C THR A 112 7.61 31.47 15.78
N ARG A 113 6.76 32.20 15.06
CA ARG A 113 6.27 31.81 13.74
C ARG A 113 7.39 31.72 12.72
N SER A 114 8.29 32.72 12.66
CA SER A 114 9.45 32.72 11.76
C SER A 114 10.36 31.53 12.06
N GLN A 115 10.71 31.35 13.34
CA GLN A 115 11.54 30.20 13.75
C GLN A 115 10.91 28.88 13.35
N ARG A 116 9.59 28.70 13.54
CA ARG A 116 8.89 27.44 13.18
C ARG A 116 8.89 27.21 11.66
N VAL A 117 8.74 28.27 10.86
CA VAL A 117 8.85 28.20 9.39
C VAL A 117 10.25 27.74 8.98
N ASP A 118 11.29 28.32 9.58
CA ASP A 118 12.69 27.94 9.29
C ASP A 118 12.94 26.48 9.63
N GLU A 119 12.53 26.03 10.83
CA GLU A 119 12.68 24.64 11.28
C GLU A 119 12.04 23.63 10.30
N VAL A 120 10.77 23.86 9.88
CA VAL A 120 10.10 22.91 9.00
C VAL A 120 10.58 22.98 7.56
N LEU A 121 11.01 24.15 7.08
CA LEU A 121 11.64 24.25 5.75
C LEU A 121 13.00 23.57 5.70
N GLU A 122 13.81 23.66 6.75
CA GLU A 122 15.06 22.90 6.87
C GLU A 122 14.77 21.39 6.93
N LEU A 123 13.78 20.95 7.72
CA LEU A 123 13.38 19.55 7.82
C LEU A 123 13.05 18.91 6.46
N VAL A 124 12.41 19.67 5.57
CA VAL A 124 12.06 19.19 4.21
C VAL A 124 13.13 19.54 3.16
N GLY A 125 14.28 20.08 3.55
CA GLY A 125 15.37 20.47 2.64
C GLY A 125 15.08 21.67 1.75
N MET A 126 14.17 22.57 2.17
CA MET A 126 13.73 23.75 1.41
C MET A 126 14.11 25.08 2.07
N GLY A 127 15.06 25.11 3.00
CA GLY A 127 15.52 26.30 3.70
C GLY A 127 16.03 27.43 2.80
N HIS A 128 16.48 27.09 1.59
CA HIS A 128 16.93 28.07 0.58
C HIS A 128 15.78 28.75 -0.19
N ALA A 129 14.53 28.30 -0.04
CA ALA A 129 13.40 28.65 -0.93
C ALA A 129 12.40 29.65 -0.35
N HIS A 130 12.68 30.25 0.83
CA HIS A 130 11.73 31.12 1.57
C HIS A 130 11.00 32.17 0.73
N LYS A 131 11.74 32.85 -0.16
CA LYS A 131 11.24 33.97 -0.95
C LYS A 131 10.67 33.56 -2.31
N ARG A 132 10.85 32.28 -2.70
CA ARG A 132 10.31 31.76 -3.97
C ARG A 132 8.80 31.62 -3.90
N PHE A 133 8.17 31.54 -5.07
CA PHE A 133 6.74 31.26 -5.23
C PHE A 133 6.54 29.81 -5.74
N PRO A 134 5.35 29.22 -5.56
CA PRO A 134 5.09 27.84 -5.98
C PRO A 134 5.41 27.57 -7.46
N HIS A 135 5.12 28.50 -8.36
CA HIS A 135 5.38 28.36 -9.80
C HIS A 135 6.88 28.35 -10.19
N GLU A 136 7.77 28.71 -9.26
CA GLU A 136 9.23 28.67 -9.45
C GLU A 136 9.84 27.35 -8.99
N LEU A 137 9.03 26.40 -8.52
CA LEU A 137 9.44 25.13 -7.96
C LEU A 137 9.05 23.94 -8.86
N SER A 138 9.90 22.90 -8.86
CA SER A 138 9.53 21.60 -9.45
C SER A 138 8.39 20.93 -8.65
N GLY A 139 7.68 19.96 -9.23
CA GLY A 139 6.62 19.23 -8.56
C GLY A 139 7.05 18.61 -7.23
N GLY A 140 8.21 17.95 -7.18
CA GLY A 140 8.75 17.38 -5.93
C GLY A 140 9.11 18.45 -4.88
N GLN A 141 9.57 19.64 -5.30
CA GLN A 141 9.80 20.76 -4.39
C GLN A 141 8.46 21.33 -3.86
N GLN A 142 7.44 21.46 -4.72
CA GLN A 142 6.09 21.87 -4.29
C GLN A 142 5.50 20.91 -3.28
N GLN A 143 5.67 19.61 -3.48
CA GLN A 143 5.25 18.57 -2.55
C GLN A 143 5.93 18.72 -1.18
N ARG A 144 7.25 18.92 -1.14
CA ARG A 144 7.99 19.15 0.12
C ARG A 144 7.48 20.39 0.85
N VAL A 145 7.16 21.45 0.13
CA VAL A 145 6.58 22.68 0.72
C VAL A 145 5.16 22.40 1.26
N ALA A 146 4.33 21.64 0.54
CA ALA A 146 3.01 21.25 1.03
C ALA A 146 3.09 20.40 2.30
N LEU A 147 4.09 19.49 2.35
CA LEU A 147 4.38 18.71 3.55
C LEU A 147 4.83 19.60 4.72
N ALA A 148 5.74 20.57 4.48
CA ALA A 148 6.17 21.54 5.49
C ALA A 148 4.98 22.35 6.02
N ARG A 149 4.11 22.85 5.14
CA ARG A 149 2.88 23.58 5.51
C ARG A 149 1.96 22.74 6.40
N ALA A 150 1.79 21.46 6.07
CA ALA A 150 0.95 20.56 6.84
C ALA A 150 1.58 20.18 8.20
N LEU A 151 2.91 20.10 8.30
CA LEU A 151 3.66 19.80 9.52
C LEU A 151 3.84 20.99 10.45
N ALA A 152 3.86 22.22 9.91
CA ALA A 152 4.19 23.42 10.67
C ALA A 152 3.31 23.62 11.92
N PRO A 153 1.98 23.42 11.90
CA PRO A 153 1.12 23.55 13.07
C PRO A 153 1.31 22.47 14.14
N GLY A 154 2.14 21.45 13.88
CA GLY A 154 2.30 20.30 14.79
C GLY A 154 1.04 19.42 14.86
N PRO A 155 0.56 18.89 13.71
CA PRO A 155 -0.68 18.12 13.70
C PRO A 155 -0.53 16.80 14.47
N ARG A 156 -1.65 16.30 15.02
CA ARG A 156 -1.70 14.98 15.66
C ARG A 156 -1.53 13.87 14.63
N LEU A 157 -2.16 14.02 13.44
CA LEU A 157 -2.15 13.07 12.33
C LEU A 157 -1.95 13.82 11.03
N LEU A 158 -1.16 13.25 10.13
CA LEU A 158 -0.99 13.77 8.77
C LEU A 158 -1.72 12.86 7.78
N LEU A 159 -2.53 13.44 6.92
CA LEU A 159 -3.23 12.74 5.85
C LEU A 159 -2.66 13.18 4.51
N LEU A 160 -2.38 12.23 3.61
CA LEU A 160 -1.84 12.50 2.29
C LEU A 160 -2.68 11.77 1.24
N ASP A 161 -3.33 12.54 0.36
CA ASP A 161 -4.19 12.04 -0.70
C ASP A 161 -3.45 12.03 -2.03
N GLU A 162 -2.99 10.87 -2.49
CA GLU A 162 -2.23 10.65 -3.73
C GLU A 162 -1.08 11.65 -3.96
N PRO A 163 -0.17 11.85 -3.00
CA PRO A 163 0.77 12.97 -3.02
C PRO A 163 1.81 12.92 -4.16
N PHE A 164 1.97 11.76 -4.82
CA PHE A 164 2.96 11.57 -5.88
C PHE A 164 2.36 11.42 -7.29
N SER A 165 1.02 11.48 -7.42
CA SER A 165 0.33 11.21 -8.68
C SER A 165 0.74 12.13 -9.85
N ASN A 166 1.17 13.36 -9.55
CA ASN A 166 1.59 14.37 -10.52
C ASN A 166 3.10 14.33 -10.86
N LEU A 167 3.81 13.26 -10.48
CA LEU A 167 5.25 13.13 -10.67
C LEU A 167 5.61 12.00 -11.63
N ASP A 168 6.78 12.11 -12.27
CA ASP A 168 7.33 11.06 -13.12
C ASP A 168 7.61 9.78 -12.31
N VAL A 169 7.48 8.62 -12.95
CA VAL A 169 7.60 7.30 -12.31
C VAL A 169 8.93 7.13 -11.58
N ASP A 170 10.06 7.47 -12.24
CA ASP A 170 11.41 7.33 -11.66
C ASP A 170 11.63 8.23 -10.44
N LEU A 171 10.87 9.33 -10.35
CA LEU A 171 10.96 10.28 -9.25
C LEU A 171 10.13 9.85 -8.03
N ARG A 172 9.05 9.10 -8.26
CA ARG A 172 8.08 8.71 -7.22
C ARG A 172 8.70 7.88 -6.11
N GLU A 173 9.40 6.79 -6.46
CA GLU A 173 10.01 5.90 -5.48
C GLU A 173 11.04 6.61 -4.61
N ARG A 174 11.91 7.42 -5.23
CA ARG A 174 12.90 8.21 -4.49
C ARG A 174 12.24 9.21 -3.53
N LEU A 175 11.22 9.93 -3.99
CA LEU A 175 10.47 10.89 -3.16
C LEU A 175 9.68 10.20 -2.06
N ALA A 176 9.17 9.00 -2.31
CA ALA A 176 8.50 8.19 -1.31
C ALA A 176 9.45 7.90 -0.13
N HIS A 177 10.67 7.45 -0.40
CA HIS A 177 11.68 7.24 0.64
C HIS A 177 12.07 8.54 1.37
N GLU A 178 12.23 9.65 0.63
CA GLU A 178 12.55 10.95 1.23
C GLU A 178 11.42 11.44 2.17
N VAL A 179 10.15 11.34 1.72
CA VAL A 179 8.97 11.71 2.53
C VAL A 179 8.87 10.83 3.77
N ARG A 180 9.10 9.50 3.63
CA ARG A 180 9.19 8.61 4.79
C ARG A 180 10.24 9.10 5.79
N GLY A 181 11.44 9.43 5.32
CA GLY A 181 12.52 9.96 6.17
C GLY A 181 12.11 11.23 6.92
N ILE A 182 11.47 12.18 6.24
CA ILE A 182 10.96 13.43 6.83
C ILE A 182 9.91 13.13 7.91
N LEU A 183 8.94 12.26 7.64
CA LEU A 183 7.88 11.91 8.58
C LEU A 183 8.43 11.20 9.83
N LYS A 184 9.37 10.28 9.65
CA LYS A 184 10.04 9.58 10.77
C LYS A 184 10.87 10.55 11.60
N ALA A 185 11.62 11.45 10.97
CA ALA A 185 12.38 12.50 11.67
C ALA A 185 11.47 13.46 12.46
N ALA A 186 10.28 13.76 11.93
CA ALA A 186 9.26 14.57 12.60
C ALA A 186 8.51 13.80 13.72
N GLY A 187 8.68 12.48 13.85
CA GLY A 187 7.87 11.64 14.74
C GLY A 187 6.38 11.64 14.41
N ALA A 188 6.04 11.93 13.14
CA ALA A 188 4.66 12.11 12.71
C ALA A 188 3.95 10.77 12.51
N THR A 189 2.70 10.66 12.94
CA THR A 189 1.78 9.60 12.51
C THR A 189 1.12 10.03 11.23
N ALA A 190 1.08 9.16 10.22
CA ALA A 190 0.53 9.52 8.91
C ALA A 190 -0.35 8.42 8.32
N LEU A 191 -1.34 8.82 7.52
CA LEU A 191 -2.16 7.93 6.69
C LEU A 191 -2.11 8.43 5.25
N PHE A 192 -1.62 7.59 4.36
CA PHE A 192 -1.53 7.83 2.92
C PHE A 192 -2.63 7.13 2.16
N VAL A 193 -2.97 7.70 1.02
CA VAL A 193 -3.74 7.03 -0.03
C VAL A 193 -2.90 7.07 -1.30
N THR A 194 -2.75 5.94 -1.96
CA THR A 194 -2.14 5.83 -3.29
C THR A 194 -2.78 4.67 -4.06
N HIS A 195 -2.58 4.64 -5.37
CA HIS A 195 -2.91 3.49 -6.22
C HIS A 195 -1.64 2.72 -6.65
N ASP A 196 -0.46 3.20 -6.26
CA ASP A 196 0.83 2.61 -6.60
C ASP A 196 1.36 1.74 -5.46
N GLN A 197 1.64 0.47 -5.78
CA GLN A 197 2.13 -0.52 -4.81
C GLN A 197 3.57 -0.22 -4.37
N LEU A 198 4.43 0.24 -5.31
CA LEU A 198 5.83 0.54 -4.99
C LEU A 198 5.94 1.72 -4.03
N GLU A 199 5.10 2.76 -4.23
CA GLU A 199 4.99 3.86 -3.27
C GLU A 199 4.59 3.35 -1.88
N ALA A 200 3.57 2.48 -1.82
CA ALA A 200 3.09 1.93 -0.56
C ALA A 200 4.16 1.11 0.16
N PHE A 201 4.89 0.27 -0.56
CA PHE A 201 5.98 -0.54 -0.01
C PHE A 201 7.17 0.30 0.47
N ALA A 202 7.47 1.40 -0.25
CA ALA A 202 8.54 2.32 0.13
C ALA A 202 8.22 3.13 1.40
N ILE A 203 6.94 3.47 1.63
CA ILE A 203 6.53 4.40 2.69
C ILE A 203 5.94 3.70 3.90
N GLY A 204 5.09 2.67 3.70
CA GLY A 204 4.21 2.13 4.73
C GLY A 204 4.93 1.29 5.79
N ASP A 205 4.56 1.48 7.06
CA ASP A 205 4.79 0.50 8.11
C ASP A 205 3.63 -0.50 8.15
N ARG A 206 2.43 -0.03 7.79
CA ARG A 206 1.20 -0.81 7.62
C ARG A 206 0.55 -0.42 6.31
N ILE A 207 0.05 -1.41 5.58
CA ILE A 207 -0.58 -1.22 4.28
C ILE A 207 -1.94 -1.91 4.28
N GLY A 208 -2.97 -1.19 3.85
CA GLY A 208 -4.33 -1.68 3.71
C GLY A 208 -4.73 -1.81 2.26
N VAL A 209 -5.16 -3.00 1.87
CA VAL A 209 -5.69 -3.27 0.53
C VAL A 209 -7.21 -3.11 0.55
N MET A 210 -7.71 -2.13 -0.19
CA MET A 210 -9.14 -1.82 -0.30
C MET A 210 -9.70 -2.23 -1.65
N HIS A 211 -10.91 -2.79 -1.63
CA HIS A 211 -11.69 -3.11 -2.82
C HIS A 211 -13.18 -2.99 -2.52
N GLU A 212 -13.94 -2.36 -3.42
CA GLU A 212 -15.41 -2.20 -3.33
C GLU A 212 -15.92 -1.72 -1.96
N GLY A 213 -15.22 -0.74 -1.37
CA GLY A 213 -15.57 -0.17 -0.07
C GLY A 213 -15.09 -0.95 1.14
N HIS A 214 -14.52 -2.15 0.96
CA HIS A 214 -14.06 -3.02 2.03
C HIS A 214 -12.53 -3.00 2.17
N LEU A 215 -12.04 -3.23 3.38
CA LEU A 215 -10.64 -3.47 3.67
C LEU A 215 -10.40 -4.99 3.70
N HIS A 216 -9.70 -5.51 2.70
CA HIS A 216 -9.44 -6.95 2.57
C HIS A 216 -8.32 -7.44 3.49
N GLN A 217 -7.27 -6.61 3.68
CA GLN A 217 -6.16 -6.92 4.57
C GLN A 217 -5.49 -5.62 5.03
N TRP A 218 -4.98 -5.62 6.27
CA TRP A 218 -4.21 -4.53 6.87
C TRP A 218 -2.98 -5.13 7.54
N ASP A 219 -1.82 -5.04 6.89
CA ASP A 219 -0.61 -5.69 7.36
C ASP A 219 0.66 -4.94 6.90
N ASP A 220 1.85 -5.49 7.20
CA ASP A 220 3.09 -5.02 6.59
C ASP A 220 3.24 -5.53 5.13
N ALA A 221 4.20 -4.94 4.40
CA ALA A 221 4.42 -5.27 2.99
C ALA A 221 4.77 -6.76 2.77
N TYR A 222 5.57 -7.35 3.66
CA TYR A 222 5.98 -8.74 3.58
C TYR A 222 4.78 -9.68 3.74
N ALA A 223 3.94 -9.45 4.75
CA ALA A 223 2.75 -10.26 4.99
C ALA A 223 1.73 -10.15 3.84
N LEU A 224 1.55 -8.96 3.25
CA LEU A 224 0.67 -8.79 2.08
C LEU A 224 1.13 -9.60 0.87
N TYR A 225 2.43 -9.73 0.64
CA TYR A 225 3.01 -10.47 -0.48
C TYR A 225 3.01 -11.98 -0.23
N HIS A 226 3.52 -12.42 0.93
CA HIS A 226 3.73 -13.84 1.22
C HIS A 226 2.54 -14.53 1.90
N ARG A 227 1.61 -13.77 2.53
CA ARG A 227 0.43 -14.29 3.25
C ARG A 227 -0.82 -13.48 2.92
N PRO A 228 -1.19 -13.37 1.64
CA PRO A 228 -2.39 -12.64 1.25
C PRO A 228 -3.64 -13.30 1.81
N ALA A 229 -4.51 -12.50 2.45
CA ALA A 229 -5.72 -12.99 3.11
C ALA A 229 -6.82 -13.40 2.13
N THR A 230 -6.82 -12.88 0.91
CA THR A 230 -7.83 -13.16 -0.12
C THR A 230 -7.17 -13.28 -1.50
N ARG A 231 -7.86 -13.96 -2.44
CA ARG A 231 -7.42 -14.02 -3.85
C ARG A 231 -7.23 -12.62 -4.44
N PHE A 232 -8.12 -11.70 -4.11
CA PHE A 232 -8.00 -10.31 -4.55
C PHE A 232 -6.68 -9.67 -4.09
N VAL A 233 -6.32 -9.84 -2.81
CA VAL A 233 -5.03 -9.32 -2.29
C VAL A 233 -3.86 -10.00 -3.01
N ALA A 234 -3.93 -11.32 -3.22
CA ALA A 234 -2.90 -12.07 -3.93
C ALA A 234 -2.67 -11.55 -5.36
N ASP A 235 -3.74 -11.29 -6.11
CA ASP A 235 -3.68 -10.77 -7.48
C ASP A 235 -3.25 -9.29 -7.52
N PHE A 236 -3.76 -8.50 -6.56
CA PHE A 236 -3.47 -7.07 -6.52
C PHE A 236 -2.04 -6.79 -6.06
N ILE A 237 -1.50 -7.56 -5.08
CA ILE A 237 -0.16 -7.40 -4.53
C ILE A 237 0.85 -8.28 -5.26
N GLY A 238 1.16 -7.97 -6.49
CA GLY A 238 2.15 -8.69 -7.25
C GLY A 238 1.55 -9.75 -8.18
N HIS A 239 2.31 -10.11 -9.18
CA HIS A 239 1.88 -11.06 -10.20
C HIS A 239 2.11 -12.50 -9.69
N GLY A 240 1.03 -13.21 -9.44
CA GLY A 240 1.03 -14.63 -9.14
C GLY A 240 0.12 -15.41 -10.07
N VAL A 241 0.20 -16.72 -10.02
CA VAL A 241 -0.70 -17.64 -10.70
C VAL A 241 -1.29 -18.61 -9.68
N PHE A 242 -2.54 -19.01 -9.92
CA PHE A 242 -3.20 -20.01 -9.09
C PHE A 242 -3.13 -21.36 -9.81
N VAL A 243 -2.46 -22.32 -9.18
CA VAL A 243 -2.27 -23.66 -9.74
C VAL A 243 -3.12 -24.66 -8.98
N PRO A 244 -3.88 -25.51 -9.68
CA PRO A 244 -4.68 -26.54 -9.04
C PRO A 244 -3.84 -27.47 -8.17
N ALA A 245 -4.29 -27.75 -6.96
CA ALA A 245 -3.64 -28.63 -6.03
C ALA A 245 -4.62 -29.47 -5.23
N THR A 246 -4.10 -30.59 -4.68
CA THR A 246 -4.82 -31.41 -3.71
C THR A 246 -4.04 -31.37 -2.39
N LEU A 247 -4.70 -30.93 -1.32
CA LEU A 247 -4.11 -30.90 0.02
C LEU A 247 -4.18 -32.29 0.67
N THR A 248 -3.04 -32.75 1.16
CA THR A 248 -2.91 -33.99 1.93
C THR A 248 -2.16 -33.71 3.23
N HIS A 249 -2.62 -34.30 4.33
CA HIS A 249 -1.90 -34.25 5.60
C HIS A 249 -0.87 -35.38 5.67
N GLN A 250 0.41 -35.03 5.90
CA GLN A 250 1.47 -36.00 6.19
C GLN A 250 2.08 -35.67 7.56
N GLY A 251 1.75 -36.47 8.57
CA GLY A 251 2.17 -36.23 9.95
C GLY A 251 1.58 -34.92 10.51
N SER A 252 2.45 -33.99 10.94
CA SER A 252 2.07 -32.66 11.44
C SER A 252 2.05 -31.60 10.33
N GLY A 253 2.47 -31.93 9.11
CA GLY A 253 2.56 -30.98 7.99
C GLY A 253 1.46 -31.17 6.96
N VAL A 254 1.27 -30.14 6.13
CA VAL A 254 0.39 -30.17 4.98
C VAL A 254 1.22 -30.14 3.71
N VAL A 255 0.90 -31.04 2.80
CA VAL A 255 1.55 -31.13 1.48
C VAL A 255 0.51 -30.77 0.42
N ALA A 256 0.83 -29.81 -0.42
CA ALA A 256 0.04 -29.48 -1.58
C ALA A 256 0.59 -30.21 -2.82
N ARG A 257 -0.16 -31.18 -3.31
CA ARG A 257 0.20 -31.92 -4.52
C ARG A 257 -0.25 -31.12 -5.73
N THR A 258 0.70 -30.70 -6.56
CA THR A 258 0.51 -29.86 -7.75
C THR A 258 1.07 -30.54 -9.00
N PRO A 259 0.80 -30.03 -10.21
CA PRO A 259 1.47 -30.45 -11.44
C PRO A 259 3.00 -30.24 -11.46
N LEU A 260 3.53 -29.38 -10.56
CA LEU A 260 4.97 -29.16 -10.40
C LEU A 260 5.61 -30.12 -9.40
N GLY A 261 4.82 -30.97 -8.76
CA GLY A 261 5.23 -31.85 -7.67
C GLY A 261 4.60 -31.49 -6.33
N ASP A 262 5.07 -32.17 -5.28
CA ASP A 262 4.60 -31.96 -3.92
C ASP A 262 5.29 -30.73 -3.30
N LEU A 263 4.51 -29.71 -2.92
CA LEU A 263 4.98 -28.51 -2.27
C LEU A 263 4.78 -28.60 -0.77
N VAL A 264 5.84 -28.37 -0.04
CA VAL A 264 5.86 -28.41 1.44
C VAL A 264 6.33 -27.04 1.92
N GLY A 265 5.50 -26.33 2.66
CA GLY A 265 5.91 -25.08 3.31
C GLY A 265 6.95 -25.36 4.39
N GLN A 266 8.00 -24.53 4.43
CA GLN A 266 9.07 -24.66 5.43
C GLN A 266 8.70 -24.02 6.77
N ASP A 267 7.75 -23.09 6.77
CA ASP A 267 7.29 -22.44 7.99
C ASP A 267 6.19 -23.24 8.70
N GLU A 268 6.23 -23.18 10.05
CA GLU A 268 5.15 -23.59 10.95
C GLU A 268 3.91 -22.68 10.83
N CYS A 269 3.50 -22.29 9.61
CA CYS A 269 2.19 -21.71 9.45
C CYS A 269 1.20 -22.86 9.52
N PRO A 270 0.61 -23.17 10.71
CA PRO A 270 -0.42 -24.17 10.79
C PRO A 270 -1.53 -23.65 9.90
N LEU A 271 -1.75 -24.30 8.74
CA LEU A 271 -3.02 -24.15 8.06
C LEU A 271 -4.09 -24.38 9.14
N PRO A 272 -5.04 -23.46 9.32
CA PRO A 272 -6.08 -23.66 10.33
C PRO A 272 -6.60 -25.06 10.20
N SER A 273 -6.80 -25.77 11.31
CA SER A 273 -7.35 -27.14 11.34
C SER A 273 -8.74 -27.25 10.68
N SER A 274 -9.31 -26.12 10.29
CA SER A 274 -10.52 -25.97 9.50
C SER A 274 -10.28 -25.98 7.98
N TYR A 275 -9.03 -26.11 7.49
CA TYR A 275 -8.79 -26.23 6.05
C TYR A 275 -9.40 -27.53 5.52
N PRO A 276 -10.32 -27.47 4.56
CA PRO A 276 -10.90 -28.67 4.00
C PRO A 276 -9.80 -29.49 3.32
N GLN A 277 -9.71 -30.79 3.66
CA GLN A 277 -8.98 -31.73 2.81
C GLN A 277 -9.67 -31.75 1.46
N GLY A 278 -8.97 -31.46 0.38
CA GLY A 278 -9.58 -31.49 -0.93
C GLY A 278 -8.89 -30.61 -1.96
N GLU A 279 -9.60 -30.36 -3.03
CA GLU A 279 -9.13 -29.53 -4.13
C GLU A 279 -9.04 -28.06 -3.71
N CYS A 280 -7.88 -27.46 -3.95
CA CYS A 280 -7.60 -26.05 -3.71
C CYS A 280 -6.78 -25.47 -4.88
N ASP A 281 -6.55 -24.19 -4.86
CA ASP A 281 -5.57 -23.54 -5.70
C ASP A 281 -4.41 -23.04 -4.84
N VAL A 282 -3.18 -23.33 -5.25
CA VAL A 282 -1.97 -22.80 -4.63
C VAL A 282 -1.54 -21.55 -5.40
N LEU A 283 -1.25 -20.48 -4.67
CA LEU A 283 -0.61 -19.30 -5.24
C LEU A 283 0.87 -19.59 -5.44
N LEU A 284 1.35 -19.37 -6.67
CA LEU A 284 2.76 -19.35 -7.00
C LEU A 284 3.15 -17.98 -7.53
N ARG A 285 4.16 -17.39 -6.94
CA ARG A 285 4.76 -16.13 -7.39
C ARG A 285 5.82 -16.39 -8.46
N ALA A 286 6.23 -15.35 -9.16
CA ALA A 286 7.26 -15.49 -10.19
C ALA A 286 8.65 -15.83 -9.62
N ASP A 287 8.91 -15.49 -8.37
CA ASP A 287 10.11 -15.80 -7.60
C ASP A 287 10.09 -17.22 -7.00
N ASP A 288 8.91 -17.86 -6.91
CA ASP A 288 8.80 -19.27 -6.50
C ASP A 288 9.22 -20.25 -7.61
N ILE A 289 9.35 -19.80 -8.84
CA ILE A 289 9.67 -20.68 -9.98
C ILE A 289 11.11 -20.45 -10.44
N VAL A 290 11.94 -21.46 -10.23
CA VAL A 290 13.38 -21.43 -10.51
C VAL A 290 13.68 -22.25 -11.77
N HIS A 291 14.55 -21.72 -12.64
CA HIS A 291 15.08 -22.44 -13.77
C HIS A 291 16.02 -23.57 -13.30
N ASP A 292 15.79 -24.80 -13.76
CA ASP A 292 16.59 -25.97 -13.44
C ASP A 292 16.61 -26.96 -14.61
N ASP A 293 17.72 -26.96 -15.37
CA ASP A 293 17.88 -27.82 -16.54
C ASP A 293 17.79 -29.32 -16.21
N THR A 294 18.06 -29.70 -14.96
CA THR A 294 18.02 -31.10 -14.48
C THR A 294 16.63 -31.55 -14.08
N SER A 295 15.69 -30.62 -13.93
CA SER A 295 14.32 -30.93 -13.51
C SER A 295 13.57 -31.77 -14.53
N PRO A 296 12.84 -32.80 -14.09
CA PRO A 296 11.93 -33.56 -14.95
C PRO A 296 10.69 -32.73 -15.35
N VAL A 297 10.34 -31.71 -14.58
CA VAL A 297 9.22 -30.81 -14.87
C VAL A 297 9.68 -29.77 -15.86
N LYS A 298 8.98 -29.68 -17.01
CA LYS A 298 9.29 -28.70 -18.05
C LYS A 298 8.10 -27.81 -18.35
N ALA A 299 8.39 -26.54 -18.63
CA ALA A 299 7.41 -25.57 -19.06
C ALA A 299 7.83 -24.92 -20.38
N LYS A 300 6.86 -24.64 -21.24
CA LYS A 300 7.06 -23.95 -22.52
C LYS A 300 7.00 -22.46 -22.31
N ILE A 301 7.98 -21.71 -22.77
CA ILE A 301 7.95 -20.24 -22.77
C ILE A 301 6.94 -19.76 -23.80
N VAL A 302 5.86 -19.12 -23.32
CA VAL A 302 4.79 -18.57 -24.15
C VAL A 302 5.06 -17.09 -24.47
N ARG A 303 5.58 -16.35 -23.49
CA ARG A 303 5.91 -14.94 -23.62
C ARG A 303 7.09 -14.60 -22.73
N LYS A 304 7.88 -13.60 -23.13
CA LYS A 304 8.94 -13.04 -22.30
C LYS A 304 8.92 -11.51 -22.35
N ALA A 305 9.17 -10.88 -21.20
CA ALA A 305 9.35 -9.44 -21.07
C ALA A 305 10.72 -9.18 -20.45
N PHE A 306 11.56 -8.41 -21.13
CA PHE A 306 12.86 -8.00 -20.63
C PHE A 306 12.68 -6.83 -19.64
N ARG A 307 13.26 -6.95 -18.44
CA ARG A 307 13.19 -5.97 -17.38
C ARG A 307 14.58 -5.43 -16.94
N GLY A 308 15.56 -5.53 -17.82
CA GLY A 308 16.95 -5.11 -17.56
C GLY A 308 17.78 -6.24 -16.97
N SER A 309 17.82 -6.38 -15.67
CA SER A 309 18.59 -7.44 -14.98
C SER A 309 17.99 -8.83 -15.11
N GLU A 310 16.71 -8.93 -15.50
CA GLU A 310 15.96 -10.18 -15.55
C GLU A 310 14.96 -10.20 -16.72
N PHE A 311 14.47 -11.40 -17.02
CA PHE A 311 13.26 -11.62 -17.82
C PHE A 311 12.11 -12.04 -16.90
N LEU A 312 10.92 -11.54 -17.16
CA LEU A 312 9.67 -12.15 -16.69
C LEU A 312 9.17 -13.08 -17.79
N TYR A 313 9.23 -14.38 -17.56
CA TYR A 313 8.66 -15.39 -18.43
C TYR A 313 7.23 -15.70 -18.04
N THR A 314 6.34 -15.74 -19.03
CA THR A 314 5.06 -16.43 -18.94
C THR A 314 5.26 -17.80 -19.59
N MET A 315 5.05 -18.85 -18.82
CA MET A 315 5.29 -20.23 -19.24
C MET A 315 4.00 -21.05 -19.12
N GLN A 316 3.96 -22.19 -19.77
CA GLN A 316 2.85 -23.14 -19.73
C GLN A 316 3.39 -24.55 -19.50
N LEU A 317 2.82 -25.26 -18.53
CA LEU A 317 3.07 -26.68 -18.31
C LEU A 317 2.44 -27.53 -19.43
N ALA A 318 2.90 -28.77 -19.58
CA ALA A 318 2.29 -29.71 -20.51
C ALA A 318 0.84 -30.05 -20.18
N SER A 319 0.44 -29.91 -18.92
CA SER A 319 -0.92 -30.06 -18.40
C SER A 319 -1.83 -28.85 -18.68
N GLY A 320 -1.23 -27.72 -19.08
CA GLY A 320 -1.97 -26.53 -19.54
C GLY A 320 -1.92 -25.33 -18.59
N GLU A 321 -1.46 -25.49 -17.36
CA GLU A 321 -1.39 -24.41 -16.37
C GLU A 321 -0.35 -23.35 -16.78
N ALA A 322 -0.73 -22.09 -16.58
CA ALA A 322 0.19 -20.98 -16.76
C ALA A 322 1.06 -20.79 -15.53
N LEU A 323 2.31 -20.35 -15.74
CA LEU A 323 3.26 -20.00 -14.69
C LEU A 323 3.95 -18.69 -15.03
N LEU A 324 4.46 -18.02 -14.03
CA LEU A 324 5.37 -16.90 -14.16
C LEU A 324 6.72 -17.27 -13.52
N ALA A 325 7.82 -16.76 -14.09
CA ALA A 325 9.15 -16.92 -13.52
C ALA A 325 10.01 -15.68 -13.75
N HIS A 326 10.72 -15.26 -12.71
CA HIS A 326 11.82 -14.31 -12.83
C HIS A 326 13.11 -15.07 -13.15
N VAL A 327 13.69 -14.78 -14.31
CA VAL A 327 14.90 -15.47 -14.78
C VAL A 327 15.98 -14.43 -15.06
N PRO A 328 17.21 -14.59 -14.54
CA PRO A 328 18.30 -13.66 -14.80
C PRO A 328 18.53 -13.41 -16.29
N SER A 329 18.87 -12.19 -16.67
CA SER A 329 18.93 -11.76 -18.09
C SER A 329 19.92 -12.52 -18.95
N HIS A 330 20.89 -13.23 -18.36
CA HIS A 330 21.86 -14.08 -19.08
C HIS A 330 21.26 -15.43 -19.50
N HIS A 331 20.13 -15.87 -18.97
CA HIS A 331 19.36 -17.03 -19.41
C HIS A 331 18.30 -16.62 -20.44
N ASN A 332 18.75 -16.28 -21.65
CA ASN A 332 17.89 -15.74 -22.71
C ASN A 332 17.32 -16.84 -23.61
N HIS A 333 16.35 -17.59 -23.12
CA HIS A 333 15.65 -18.63 -23.89
C HIS A 333 14.68 -18.05 -24.90
N ALA A 334 14.40 -18.79 -25.98
CA ALA A 334 13.47 -18.40 -27.02
C ALA A 334 12.01 -18.64 -26.63
N VAL A 335 11.09 -17.83 -27.15
CA VAL A 335 9.65 -18.13 -27.06
C VAL A 335 9.37 -19.41 -27.85
N GLY A 336 8.63 -20.34 -27.24
CA GLY A 336 8.36 -21.67 -27.77
C GLY A 336 9.32 -22.76 -27.25
N GLU A 337 10.42 -22.40 -26.63
CA GLU A 337 11.38 -23.32 -26.02
C GLU A 337 10.81 -23.96 -24.75
N TRP A 338 11.17 -25.23 -24.51
CA TRP A 338 10.87 -25.95 -23.29
C TRP A 338 12.07 -25.89 -22.34
N VAL A 339 11.87 -25.35 -21.17
CA VAL A 339 12.91 -25.23 -20.14
C VAL A 339 12.55 -26.06 -18.91
N GLY A 340 13.55 -26.61 -18.24
CA GLY A 340 13.37 -27.29 -16.96
C GLY A 340 13.12 -26.26 -15.86
N ILE A 341 12.16 -26.56 -14.99
CA ILE A 341 11.80 -25.69 -13.86
C ILE A 341 11.55 -26.50 -12.59
N ARG A 342 11.70 -25.86 -11.44
CA ARG A 342 11.23 -26.39 -10.15
C ARG A 342 10.57 -25.28 -9.36
N ALA A 343 9.65 -25.65 -8.48
CA ALA A 343 9.08 -24.73 -7.51
C ALA A 343 9.91 -24.75 -6.23
N GLU A 344 10.29 -23.56 -5.75
CA GLU A 344 10.90 -23.33 -4.43
C GLU A 344 9.99 -22.39 -3.67
N VAL A 345 9.22 -22.93 -2.73
CA VAL A 345 8.25 -22.16 -1.94
C VAL A 345 8.63 -22.19 -0.48
N ASP A 346 8.74 -21.02 0.14
CA ASP A 346 8.88 -20.91 1.59
C ASP A 346 7.52 -20.99 2.28
N HIS A 347 6.49 -20.45 1.64
CA HIS A 347 5.12 -20.38 2.14
C HIS A 347 4.14 -20.98 1.13
N VAL A 348 3.42 -22.03 1.52
CA VAL A 348 2.34 -22.60 0.69
C VAL A 348 1.04 -21.84 0.99
N VAL A 349 0.69 -20.89 0.13
CA VAL A 349 -0.56 -20.13 0.23
C VAL A 349 -1.63 -20.79 -0.61
N THR A 350 -2.74 -21.17 0.03
CA THR A 350 -3.83 -21.89 -0.62
C THR A 350 -5.14 -21.13 -0.53
N PHE A 351 -5.97 -21.28 -1.57
CA PHE A 351 -7.32 -20.72 -1.62
C PHE A 351 -8.32 -21.81 -2.00
N VAL A 352 -9.52 -21.71 -1.46
CA VAL A 352 -10.62 -22.58 -1.88
C VAL A 352 -10.86 -22.39 -3.37
N ARG A 353 -10.96 -23.49 -4.12
CA ARG A 353 -11.25 -23.43 -5.55
C ARG A 353 -12.68 -22.94 -5.75
N GLU A 354 -12.83 -21.85 -6.47
CA GLU A 354 -14.14 -21.37 -6.90
C GLU A 354 -14.65 -22.28 -8.01
N ALA A 355 -15.90 -22.72 -7.89
CA ALA A 355 -16.53 -23.68 -8.80
C ALA A 355 -16.85 -23.07 -10.18
#